data_7f1720e3d470b85c7fc748fa5e5c8076
#
_entry.id   7f1720e3d470b85c7fc748fa5e5c8076
#
_cell.length_a   1.000
_cell.length_b   1.000
_cell.length_c   1.000
_cell.angle_alpha   90.00
_cell.angle_beta   90.00
_cell.angle_gamma   90.00
#
_symmetry.space_group_name_H-M   'P 1'
#
loop_
_entity.id
_entity.type
_entity.pdbx_description
1 polymer ?
#
loop_
_entity_poly.entity_id
_entity_poly.type
_entity_poly.pdbx_seq_one_letter_code
_entity_poly.pdbx_strand_id
1 'polypeptide(L)'
;MWSYKNKKKEGGIIMMFPRKETVEKIKERYPIGCRVRLLKMNDIQAPPVGTLGTVVHIDDTASIHVAWDNGSSLAIVYGADKCIKI
;
A
#
# COMPACT_ATOMS: atom_id res chain seq x y z
N MET A 1 12.09 -24.32 18.54
CA MET A 1 12.23 -24.02 18.27
C MET A 1 12.09 -23.78 18.24
N TRP A 2 11.89 -24.19 18.17
CA TRP A 2 11.54 -23.92 17.99
C TRP A 2 11.27 -23.54 17.59
N SER A 3 10.66 -23.28 17.33
CA SER A 3 10.40 -22.92 16.84
C SER A 3 10.10 -22.68 16.62
N TYR A 4 9.87 -22.95 16.50
CA TYR A 4 9.62 -22.79 16.17
C TYR A 4 9.22 -22.59 15.91
N LYS A 5 9.00 -22.66 15.87
CA LYS A 5 8.74 -22.53 15.57
C LYS A 5 8.43 -22.11 15.46
N ASN A 6 8.01 -22.33 15.57
CA ASN A 6 7.77 -21.96 15.38
C ASN A 6 7.46 -21.58 15.11
N LYS A 7 7.10 -21.56 15.00
CA LYS A 7 6.86 -21.14 14.66
C LYS A 7 6.33 -20.74 14.47
N LYS A 8 6.02 -20.80 14.45
CA LYS A 8 5.53 -20.34 14.20
C LYS A 8 4.95 -19.92 14.28
N LYS A 9 4.73 -19.98 14.23
CA LYS A 9 4.23 -19.41 14.31
C LYS A 9 4.03 -18.85 14.61
N GLU A 10 3.71 -18.73 14.70
CA GLU A 10 3.56 -17.94 14.98
C GLU A 10 3.34 -17.30 14.90
N GLY A 11 3.06 -17.18 14.66
CA GLY A 11 2.77 -16.33 14.51
C GLY A 11 2.59 -15.65 14.21
N GLY A 12 2.37 -15.17 14.08
CA GLY A 12 2.17 -14.35 13.74
C GLY A 12 1.96 -13.55 13.40
N ILE A 13 1.88 -13.04 13.54
CA ILE A 13 1.61 -12.17 13.21
C ILE A 13 2.01 -11.47 12.68
N ILE A 14 2.23 -11.38 12.44
CA ILE A 14 2.55 -10.78 12.00
C ILE A 14 2.61 -10.09 11.11
N MET A 15 2.68 -9.56 10.82
CA MET A 15 2.67 -9.02 10.08
C MET A 15 3.14 -8.40 9.66
N MET A 16 3.14 -8.30 9.62
CA MET A 16 3.52 -7.65 9.23
C MET A 16 4.09 -6.54 8.50
N PHE A 17 5.28 -6.04 8.71
CA PHE A 17 5.83 -5.01 7.85
C PHE A 17 6.47 -5.65 6.63
N PRO A 18 6.32 -5.09 5.43
CA PRO A 18 7.00 -5.61 4.27
C PRO A 18 8.52 -5.46 4.42
N ARG A 19 9.26 -6.30 3.72
CA ARG A 19 10.72 -6.19 3.72
C ARG A 19 11.13 -4.86 3.11
N LYS A 20 12.30 -4.39 3.50
CA LYS A 20 12.87 -3.17 2.95
C LYS A 20 12.94 -3.23 1.42
N GLU A 21 13.32 -4.38 0.86
CA GLU A 21 13.36 -4.57 -0.59
C GLU A 21 12.00 -4.37 -1.25
N THR A 22 10.93 -4.80 -0.57
CA THR A 22 9.58 -4.60 -1.08
C THR A 22 9.25 -3.11 -1.12
N VAL A 23 9.57 -2.39 -0.04
CA VAL A 23 9.33 -0.94 0.01
C VAL A 23 10.09 -0.24 -1.11
N GLU A 24 11.35 -0.62 -1.33
CA GLU A 24 12.16 -0.03 -2.38
C GLU A 24 11.57 -0.28 -3.77
N LYS A 25 11.08 -1.49 -4.02
CA LYS A 25 10.44 -1.82 -5.30
C LYS A 25 9.17 -1.01 -5.52
N ILE A 26 8.39 -0.82 -4.46
CA ILE A 26 7.17 -0.01 -4.55
C ILE A 26 7.54 1.43 -4.89
N LYS A 27 8.58 1.97 -4.24
CA LYS A 27 9.05 3.33 -4.52
C LYS A 27 9.50 3.49 -5.97
N GLU A 28 10.16 2.47 -6.53
CA GLU A 28 10.59 2.50 -7.92
C GLU A 28 9.40 2.45 -8.88
N ARG A 29 8.41 1.61 -8.56
CA ARG A 29 7.23 1.44 -9.41
C ARG A 29 6.31 2.66 -9.38
N TYR A 30 6.21 3.31 -8.22
CA TYR A 30 5.30 4.43 -8.00
C TYR A 30 6.08 5.65 -7.52
N PRO A 31 6.90 6.26 -8.37
CA PRO A 31 7.66 7.45 -7.96
C PRO A 31 6.73 8.59 -7.58
N ILE A 32 7.19 9.42 -6.67
CA ILE A 32 6.44 10.60 -6.24
C ILE A 32 6.11 11.45 -7.47
N GLY A 33 4.85 11.87 -7.55
CA GLY A 33 4.37 12.66 -8.66
C GLY A 33 3.72 11.85 -9.78
N CYS A 34 3.87 10.51 -9.78
CA CYS A 34 3.24 9.72 -10.83
C CYS A 34 1.73 9.63 -10.59
N ARG A 35 1.00 9.39 -11.68
CA ARG A 35 -0.46 9.28 -11.63
C ARG A 35 -0.88 7.83 -11.48
N VAL A 36 -1.91 7.60 -10.71
CA VAL A 36 -2.44 6.26 -10.45
C VAL A 36 -3.96 6.27 -10.57
N ARG A 37 -4.51 5.08 -10.79
CA ARG A 37 -5.96 4.86 -10.80
C ARG A 37 -6.31 3.88 -9.71
N LEU A 38 -7.35 4.20 -8.91
CA LEU A 38 -7.81 3.31 -7.85
C LEU A 38 -8.49 2.09 -8.42
N LEU A 39 -8.05 0.90 -8.01
CA LEU A 39 -8.67 -0.37 -8.41
C LEU A 39 -9.49 -0.98 -7.28
N LYS A 40 -9.03 -0.86 -6.04
CA LYS A 40 -9.71 -1.47 -4.89
C LYS A 40 -9.30 -0.77 -3.60
N MET A 41 -10.28 -0.44 -2.78
CA MET A 41 -10.01 0.09 -1.44
C MET A 41 -11.17 -0.32 -0.52
N ASN A 42 -10.83 -1.03 0.56
CA ASN A 42 -11.80 -1.52 1.53
C ASN A 42 -11.99 -0.51 2.66
N ASP A 43 -12.54 0.65 2.33
CA ASP A 43 -12.77 1.71 3.30
C ASP A 43 -14.09 2.35 2.95
N ILE A 44 -14.91 2.61 3.98
CA ILE A 44 -16.24 3.21 3.76
C ILE A 44 -16.13 4.60 3.13
N GLN A 45 -15.00 5.27 3.33
CA GLN A 45 -14.77 6.61 2.77
C GLN A 45 -13.90 6.59 1.52
N ALA A 46 -13.70 5.41 0.93
CA ALA A 46 -12.87 5.28 -0.26
C ALA A 46 -13.43 6.10 -1.42
N PRO A 47 -12.54 6.68 -2.23
CA PRO A 47 -12.98 7.26 -3.50
C PRO A 47 -13.59 6.17 -4.37
N PRO A 48 -14.44 6.51 -5.33
CA PRO A 48 -14.94 5.50 -6.27
C PRO A 48 -13.80 4.81 -7.02
N VAL A 49 -13.97 3.52 -7.31
CA VAL A 49 -13.03 2.79 -8.15
C VAL A 49 -12.89 3.53 -9.48
N GLY A 50 -11.68 3.66 -9.97
CA GLY A 50 -11.39 4.42 -11.18
C GLY A 50 -10.94 5.84 -10.93
N THR A 51 -11.06 6.35 -9.68
CA THR A 51 -10.59 7.69 -9.35
C THR A 51 -9.10 7.79 -9.59
N LEU A 52 -8.67 8.89 -10.17
CA LEU A 52 -7.25 9.16 -10.43
C LEU A 52 -6.66 9.96 -9.28
N GLY A 53 -5.36 9.82 -9.10
CA GLY A 53 -4.64 10.57 -8.07
C GLY A 53 -3.17 10.67 -8.38
N THR A 54 -2.46 11.40 -7.53
CA THR A 54 -1.02 11.64 -7.66
C THR A 54 -0.32 11.09 -6.42
N VAL A 55 0.71 10.28 -6.63
CA VAL A 55 1.51 9.75 -5.52
C VAL A 55 2.29 10.87 -4.86
N VAL A 56 2.13 11.01 -3.53
CA VAL A 56 2.83 12.06 -2.77
C VAL A 56 3.89 11.49 -1.84
N HIS A 57 3.77 10.23 -1.43
CA HIS A 57 4.72 9.63 -0.50
C HIS A 57 4.49 8.12 -0.42
N ILE A 58 5.54 7.36 -0.11
CA ILE A 58 5.43 5.93 0.20
C ILE A 58 6.12 5.73 1.55
N ASP A 59 5.39 5.15 2.51
CA ASP A 59 5.93 4.99 3.86
C ASP A 59 6.62 3.63 4.04
N ASP A 60 7.14 3.40 5.24
CA ASP A 60 7.90 2.18 5.53
C ASP A 60 7.04 0.93 5.56
N THR A 61 5.72 1.06 5.56
CA THR A 61 4.80 -0.07 5.46
C THR A 61 4.45 -0.37 4.00
N ALA A 62 5.11 0.29 3.05
CA ALA A 62 4.85 0.19 1.61
C ALA A 62 3.47 0.70 1.23
N SER A 63 2.83 1.50 2.08
CA SER A 63 1.56 2.12 1.75
C SER A 63 1.82 3.35 0.89
N ILE A 64 1.02 3.51 -0.16
CA ILE A 64 1.18 4.57 -1.14
C ILE A 64 0.22 5.71 -0.76
N HIS A 65 0.77 6.83 -0.36
CA HIS A 65 -0.03 8.00 -0.03
C HIS A 65 -0.34 8.76 -1.30
N VAL A 66 -1.62 9.00 -1.55
CA VAL A 66 -2.10 9.53 -2.80
C VAL A 66 -2.98 10.76 -2.54
N ALA A 67 -2.75 11.81 -3.28
CA ALA A 67 -3.68 12.93 -3.35
C ALA A 67 -4.68 12.62 -4.47
N TRP A 68 -5.84 12.13 -4.09
CA TRP A 68 -6.87 11.76 -5.06
C TRP A 68 -7.54 13.01 -5.63
N ASP A 69 -7.89 12.94 -6.91
CA ASP A 69 -8.45 14.10 -7.61
C ASP A 69 -9.80 14.54 -7.02
N ASN A 70 -10.49 13.66 -6.30
CA ASN A 70 -11.75 13.99 -5.64
C ASN A 70 -11.55 14.65 -4.27
N GLY A 71 -10.31 14.94 -3.87
CA GLY A 71 -10.00 15.57 -2.59
C GLY A 71 -9.68 14.62 -1.45
N SER A 72 -9.85 13.32 -1.65
CA SER A 72 -9.48 12.33 -0.63
C SER A 72 -7.96 12.21 -0.53
N SER A 73 -7.47 11.83 0.66
CA SER A 73 -6.05 11.58 0.88
C SER A 73 -5.79 10.20 1.47
N LEU A 74 -6.72 9.27 1.30
CA LEU A 74 -6.56 7.91 1.84
C LEU A 74 -5.44 7.18 1.12
N ALA A 75 -4.56 6.52 1.90
CA ALA A 75 -3.44 5.78 1.34
C ALA A 75 -3.89 4.43 0.80
N ILE A 76 -3.15 3.92 -0.18
CA ILE A 76 -3.28 2.54 -0.66
C ILE A 76 -2.52 1.66 0.32
N VAL A 77 -3.23 0.87 1.12
CA VAL A 77 -2.63 0.03 2.15
C VAL A 77 -2.05 -1.22 1.52
N TYR A 78 -0.76 -1.46 1.75
CA TYR A 78 -0.06 -2.62 1.21
C TYR A 78 -0.77 -3.90 1.61
N GLY A 79 -1.05 -4.76 0.64
CA GLY A 79 -1.69 -6.05 0.87
C GLY A 79 -3.21 -6.01 0.97
N ALA A 80 -3.82 -4.82 1.09
CA ALA A 80 -5.27 -4.70 1.24
C ALA A 80 -5.92 -3.96 0.07
N ASP A 81 -5.31 -2.87 -0.36
CA ASP A 81 -5.86 -2.01 -1.40
C ASP A 81 -5.03 -2.14 -2.66
N LYS A 82 -5.56 -1.67 -3.79
CA LYS A 82 -4.84 -1.77 -5.06
C LYS A 82 -5.04 -0.53 -5.90
N CYS A 83 -3.97 -0.12 -6.56
CA CYS A 83 -4.02 0.91 -7.59
C CYS A 83 -3.09 0.51 -8.73
N ILE A 84 -3.19 1.22 -9.83
CA ILE A 84 -2.32 0.98 -10.99
C ILE A 84 -1.79 2.31 -11.49
N LYS A 85 -0.52 2.31 -11.87
CA LYS A 85 0.10 3.48 -12.47
C LYS A 85 -0.39 3.63 -13.91
N ILE A 86 -0.72 4.84 -14.27
CA ILE A 86 -1.22 5.14 -15.62
C ILE A 86 -0.23 5.99 -16.39
#